data_c97d7ec540c51c67e3c778c2bc4ed795
#
_entry.id   c97d7ec540c51c67e3c778c2bc4ed795
#
_cell.length_a   1.000
_cell.length_b   1.000
_cell.length_c   1.000
_cell.angle_alpha   90.00
_cell.angle_beta   90.00
_cell.angle_gamma   90.00
#
_symmetry.space_group_name_H-M   'P 1'
#
loop_
_entity.id
_entity.type
_entity.pdbx_description
1 polymer ?
#
loop_
_entity_poly.entity_id
_entity_poly.type
_entity_poly.pdbx_seq_one_letter_code
_entity_poly.pdbx_strand_id
1 'polypeptide(L)'
;MKKIDEKLGVEFKNRKYIEEALTHPSKSKNNYQRLEFLGDSILDFLVGEYLFKKSDKSEGDLTVLRAHFVSEEYLSECFDKLDVESELNLGKSLQGKVTRAIKGDVFEAIIGAIYLEKGIDFTRNFIIEKLNLENFENVENDNYKSELQELVQANFK
;
A
#
# COMPACT_ATOMS: atom_id res chain seq x y z
N MET A 1 -6.21 15.06 18.64
CA MET A 1 -5.89 14.11 17.55
C MET A 1 -4.90 13.09 18.09
N LYS A 2 -5.16 11.79 17.83
CA LYS A 2 -4.26 10.73 18.28
C LYS A 2 -2.99 10.71 17.43
N LYS A 3 -1.92 10.12 17.97
CA LYS A 3 -0.62 10.07 17.32
C LYS A 3 -0.66 9.44 15.92
N ILE A 4 -1.42 8.35 15.74
CA ILE A 4 -1.57 7.73 14.42
C ILE A 4 -2.22 8.67 13.42
N ASP A 5 -3.21 9.45 13.85
CA ASP A 5 -3.89 10.42 12.99
C ASP A 5 -2.91 11.47 12.48
N GLU A 6 -2.04 11.96 13.36
CA GLU A 6 -1.03 12.96 13.00
C GLU A 6 -0.02 12.39 11.99
N LYS A 7 0.41 11.15 12.20
CA LYS A 7 1.37 10.50 11.30
C LYS A 7 0.80 10.26 9.90
N LEU A 8 -0.49 9.95 9.81
CA LEU A 8 -1.15 9.71 8.53
C LEU A 8 -1.75 10.98 7.90
N GLY A 9 -1.89 12.05 8.67
CA GLY A 9 -2.57 13.26 8.21
C GLY A 9 -4.07 13.05 8.03
N VAL A 10 -4.66 12.12 8.80
CA VAL A 10 -6.08 11.75 8.69
C VAL A 10 -6.67 11.66 10.08
N GLU A 11 -7.73 12.44 10.34
CA GLU A 11 -8.48 12.30 11.59
C GLU A 11 -9.55 11.22 11.42
N PHE A 12 -9.42 10.13 12.18
CA PHE A 12 -10.39 9.04 12.17
C PHE A 12 -11.45 9.25 13.23
N LYS A 13 -12.65 9.61 12.82
CA LYS A 13 -13.79 9.76 13.74
C LYS A 13 -14.28 8.39 14.20
N ASN A 14 -14.37 7.45 13.27
CA ASN A 14 -14.65 6.05 13.60
C ASN A 14 -13.34 5.31 13.80
N ARG A 15 -12.98 5.08 15.07
CA ARG A 15 -11.70 4.45 15.42
C ARG A 15 -11.62 2.98 15.05
N LYS A 16 -12.74 2.33 14.81
CA LYS A 16 -12.80 0.89 14.55
C LYS A 16 -11.88 0.48 13.40
N TYR A 17 -11.97 1.19 12.28
CA TYR A 17 -11.23 0.80 11.08
C TYR A 17 -9.71 0.97 11.23
N ILE A 18 -9.28 2.11 11.76
CA ILE A 18 -7.83 2.31 11.92
C ILE A 18 -7.26 1.35 12.99
N GLU A 19 -8.00 1.05 14.03
CA GLU A 19 -7.56 0.08 15.03
C GLU A 19 -7.45 -1.31 14.45
N GLU A 20 -8.42 -1.76 13.65
CA GLU A 20 -8.35 -3.05 12.95
C GLU A 20 -7.18 -3.07 11.95
N ALA A 21 -6.97 -1.99 11.20
CA ALA A 21 -5.89 -1.89 10.22
C ALA A 21 -4.51 -2.08 10.86
N LEU A 22 -4.34 -1.68 12.11
CA LEU A 22 -3.08 -1.77 12.83
C LEU A 22 -2.95 -3.06 13.66
N THR A 23 -3.95 -3.95 13.63
CA THR A 23 -3.98 -5.14 14.46
C THR A 23 -3.65 -6.39 13.64
N HIS A 24 -2.57 -7.07 14.04
CA HIS A 24 -2.14 -8.32 13.41
C HIS A 24 -3.07 -9.48 13.84
N PRO A 25 -3.29 -10.48 12.95
CA PRO A 25 -4.10 -11.66 13.31
C PRO A 25 -3.64 -12.42 14.56
N SER A 26 -2.36 -12.36 14.90
CA SER A 26 -1.83 -12.97 16.13
C SER A 26 -2.40 -12.33 17.41
N LYS A 27 -2.92 -11.12 17.31
CA LYS A 27 -3.41 -10.37 18.46
C LYS A 27 -4.91 -10.50 18.68
N SER A 28 -5.70 -10.52 17.59
CA SER A 28 -7.17 -10.49 17.69
C SER A 28 -7.81 -11.03 16.41
N LYS A 29 -9.06 -11.47 16.53
CA LYS A 29 -9.90 -11.81 15.38
C LYS A 29 -10.31 -10.57 14.59
N ASN A 30 -10.43 -9.43 15.27
CA ASN A 30 -10.70 -8.14 14.64
C ASN A 30 -9.34 -7.55 14.22
N ASN A 31 -8.89 -7.92 13.03
CA ASN A 31 -7.54 -7.62 12.55
C ASN A 31 -7.59 -7.01 11.15
N TYR A 32 -6.40 -6.81 10.57
CA TYR A 32 -6.25 -6.05 9.34
C TYR A 32 -6.68 -6.79 8.06
N GLN A 33 -6.96 -8.10 8.11
CA GLN A 33 -7.09 -8.91 6.88
C GLN A 33 -8.19 -8.42 5.93
N ARG A 34 -9.38 -8.08 6.44
CA ARG A 34 -10.47 -7.61 5.58
C ARG A 34 -10.19 -6.23 4.99
N LEU A 35 -9.57 -5.36 5.76
CA LEU A 35 -9.17 -4.03 5.28
C LEU A 35 -8.03 -4.12 4.27
N GLU A 36 -7.11 -5.05 4.47
CA GLU A 36 -6.06 -5.37 3.49
C GLU A 36 -6.66 -5.77 2.15
N PHE A 37 -7.65 -6.65 2.15
CA PHE A 37 -8.36 -7.06 0.94
C PHE A 37 -8.95 -5.85 0.21
N LEU A 38 -9.66 -5.00 0.95
CA LEU A 38 -10.24 -3.78 0.39
C LEU A 38 -9.16 -2.83 -0.15
N GLY A 39 -8.12 -2.61 0.65
CA GLY A 39 -7.03 -1.71 0.29
C GLY A 39 -6.25 -2.18 -0.93
N ASP A 40 -6.05 -3.48 -1.08
CA ASP A 40 -5.42 -4.07 -2.25
C ASP A 40 -6.19 -3.71 -3.53
N SER A 41 -7.50 -3.85 -3.51
CA SER A 41 -8.38 -3.51 -4.65
C SER A 41 -8.31 -2.01 -4.98
N ILE A 42 -8.29 -1.17 -3.95
CA ILE A 42 -8.23 0.29 -4.13
C ILE A 42 -6.87 0.69 -4.71
N LEU A 43 -5.79 0.14 -4.19
CA LEU A 43 -4.44 0.41 -4.69
C LEU A 43 -4.30 0.05 -6.15
N ASP A 44 -4.70 -1.15 -6.53
CA ASP A 44 -4.64 -1.59 -7.93
C ASP A 44 -5.37 -0.64 -8.85
N PHE A 45 -6.58 -0.26 -8.48
CA PHE A 45 -7.38 0.66 -9.27
C PHE A 45 -6.75 2.05 -9.37
N LEU A 46 -6.40 2.65 -8.23
CA LEU A 46 -5.94 4.05 -8.22
C LEU A 46 -4.54 4.20 -8.83
N VAL A 47 -3.65 3.23 -8.62
CA VAL A 47 -2.35 3.25 -9.28
C VAL A 47 -2.52 3.09 -10.79
N GLY A 48 -3.35 2.14 -11.22
CA GLY A 48 -3.65 1.94 -12.64
C GLY A 48 -4.27 3.18 -13.28
N GLU A 49 -5.23 3.79 -12.62
CA GLU A 49 -5.85 5.03 -13.10
C GLU A 49 -4.83 6.14 -13.29
N TYR A 50 -3.97 6.35 -12.30
CA TYR A 50 -2.95 7.39 -12.36
C TYR A 50 -2.00 7.17 -13.53
N LEU A 51 -1.47 5.95 -13.66
CA LEU A 51 -0.54 5.61 -14.74
C LEU A 51 -1.19 5.74 -16.11
N PHE A 52 -2.44 5.34 -16.23
CA PHE A 52 -3.19 5.47 -17.49
C PHE A 52 -3.33 6.94 -17.88
N LYS A 53 -3.69 7.81 -16.93
CA LYS A 53 -3.93 9.24 -17.22
C LYS A 53 -2.66 10.02 -17.47
N LYS A 54 -1.54 9.61 -16.88
CA LYS A 54 -0.28 10.38 -16.91
C LYS A 54 0.75 9.86 -17.89
N SER A 55 0.44 8.77 -18.63
CA SER A 55 1.40 8.12 -19.49
C SER A 55 0.73 7.59 -20.76
N ASP A 56 1.48 7.61 -21.86
CA ASP A 56 1.07 7.00 -23.14
C ASP A 56 1.69 5.62 -23.34
N LYS A 57 2.25 5.02 -22.29
CA LYS A 57 2.90 3.72 -22.36
C LYS A 57 1.92 2.62 -22.75
N SER A 58 2.46 1.52 -23.29
CA SER A 58 1.68 0.35 -23.68
C SER A 58 1.05 -0.32 -22.45
N GLU A 59 0.02 -1.13 -22.70
CA GLU A 59 -0.63 -1.92 -21.64
C GLU A 59 0.40 -2.80 -20.89
N GLY A 60 1.33 -3.42 -21.60
CA GLY A 60 2.38 -4.23 -20.97
C GLY A 60 3.26 -3.42 -20.02
N ASP A 61 3.71 -2.23 -20.46
CA ASP A 61 4.53 -1.36 -19.62
C ASP A 61 3.73 -0.85 -18.42
N LEU A 62 2.47 -0.48 -18.60
CA LEU A 62 1.61 -0.03 -17.51
C LEU A 62 1.41 -1.14 -16.48
N THR A 63 1.23 -2.38 -16.93
CA THR A 63 1.08 -3.53 -16.05
C THR A 63 2.33 -3.74 -15.20
N VAL A 64 3.52 -3.62 -15.78
CA VAL A 64 4.79 -3.76 -15.06
C VAL A 64 4.97 -2.64 -14.04
N LEU A 65 4.67 -1.39 -14.42
CA LEU A 65 4.75 -0.26 -13.50
C LEU A 65 3.79 -0.42 -12.32
N ARG A 66 2.55 -0.80 -12.59
CA ARG A 66 1.59 -1.03 -11.52
C ARG A 66 2.07 -2.13 -10.57
N ALA A 67 2.55 -3.24 -11.11
CA ALA A 67 3.08 -4.35 -10.31
C ALA A 67 4.22 -3.88 -9.40
N HIS A 68 5.10 -2.99 -9.89
CA HIS A 68 6.16 -2.41 -9.08
C HIS A 68 5.61 -1.61 -7.89
N PHE A 69 4.67 -0.69 -8.15
CA PHE A 69 4.15 0.20 -7.12
C PHE A 69 3.30 -0.51 -6.07
N VAL A 70 2.66 -1.63 -6.41
CA VAL A 70 1.83 -2.38 -5.46
C VAL A 70 2.55 -3.62 -4.92
N SER A 71 3.84 -3.79 -5.22
CA SER A 71 4.61 -4.93 -4.74
C SER A 71 4.81 -4.86 -3.22
N GLU A 72 4.96 -6.03 -2.61
CA GLU A 72 5.28 -6.14 -1.19
C GLU A 72 6.52 -5.32 -0.83
N GLU A 73 7.56 -5.41 -1.65
CA GLU A 73 8.81 -4.68 -1.42
C GLU A 73 8.58 -3.17 -1.40
N TYR A 74 7.92 -2.63 -2.42
CA TYR A 74 7.67 -1.19 -2.51
C TYR A 74 6.75 -0.71 -1.40
N LEU A 75 5.66 -1.42 -1.12
CA LEU A 75 4.71 -1.04 -0.07
C LEU A 75 5.36 -1.09 1.32
N SER A 76 6.28 -2.04 1.55
CA SER A 76 6.99 -2.08 2.83
C SER A 76 7.90 -0.86 3.03
N GLU A 77 8.52 -0.38 1.96
CA GLU A 77 9.31 0.86 1.99
C GLU A 77 8.42 2.07 2.26
N CYS A 78 7.26 2.13 1.63
CA CYS A 78 6.28 3.20 1.88
C CYS A 78 5.76 3.15 3.32
N PHE A 79 5.53 1.95 3.85
CA PHE A 79 5.15 1.76 5.25
C PHE A 79 6.20 2.35 6.19
N ASP A 80 7.46 2.06 5.95
CA ASP A 80 8.54 2.58 6.80
C ASP A 80 8.54 4.11 6.84
N LYS A 81 8.25 4.76 5.72
CA LYS A 81 8.19 6.22 5.63
C LYS A 81 6.99 6.82 6.39
N LEU A 82 5.94 6.05 6.60
CA LEU A 82 4.80 6.51 7.40
C LEU A 82 5.16 6.62 8.89
N ASP A 83 6.19 5.89 9.34
CA ASP A 83 6.64 5.87 10.72
C ASP A 83 5.55 5.42 11.70
N VAL A 84 4.83 4.36 11.34
CA VAL A 84 3.70 3.86 12.14
C VAL A 84 3.95 2.49 12.78
N GLU A 85 5.15 1.94 12.67
CA GLU A 85 5.45 0.60 13.19
C GLU A 85 5.17 0.50 14.69
N SER A 86 5.48 1.55 15.46
CA SER A 86 5.24 1.58 16.90
C SER A 86 3.75 1.55 17.27
N GLU A 87 2.87 1.82 16.31
CA GLU A 87 1.42 1.83 16.53
C GLU A 87 0.78 0.46 16.27
N LEU A 88 1.56 -0.53 15.83
CA LEU A 88 1.03 -1.86 15.53
C LEU A 88 0.67 -2.64 16.79
N ASN A 89 -0.46 -3.34 16.73
CA ASN A 89 -0.91 -4.26 17.77
C ASN A 89 -0.53 -5.70 17.35
N LEU A 90 0.54 -6.21 17.93
CA LEU A 90 1.07 -7.53 17.64
C LEU A 90 0.85 -8.47 18.81
N GLY A 91 0.63 -9.77 18.52
CA GLY A 91 0.67 -10.81 19.53
C GLY A 91 2.08 -10.92 20.12
N LYS A 92 2.18 -11.46 21.32
CA LYS A 92 3.47 -11.54 22.06
C LYS A 92 4.57 -12.23 21.25
N SER A 93 4.23 -13.25 20.47
CA SER A 93 5.18 -14.00 19.66
C SER A 93 5.82 -13.20 18.53
N LEU A 94 5.19 -12.08 18.12
CA LEU A 94 5.63 -11.26 16.99
C LEU A 94 6.20 -9.91 17.40
N GLN A 95 6.27 -9.61 18.70
CA GLN A 95 6.83 -8.34 19.15
C GLN A 95 8.30 -8.22 18.69
N GLY A 96 8.60 -7.15 17.97
CA GLY A 96 9.92 -6.90 17.41
C GLY A 96 10.21 -7.65 16.12
N LYS A 97 9.24 -8.36 15.54
CA LYS A 97 9.42 -9.18 14.33
C LYS A 97 8.47 -8.76 13.22
N VAL A 98 8.48 -7.50 12.86
CA VAL A 98 7.63 -6.98 11.78
C VAL A 98 8.31 -7.24 10.45
N THR A 99 7.81 -8.24 9.72
CA THR A 99 8.34 -8.63 8.42
C THR A 99 7.89 -7.67 7.33
N ARG A 100 8.56 -7.76 6.17
CA ARG A 100 8.17 -7.01 4.98
C ARG A 100 6.74 -7.33 4.56
N ALA A 101 6.33 -8.61 4.66
CA ALA A 101 4.96 -9.03 4.34
C ALA A 101 3.94 -8.32 5.25
N ILE A 102 4.20 -8.27 6.55
CA ILE A 102 3.31 -7.59 7.51
C ILE A 102 3.22 -6.10 7.17
N LYS A 103 4.34 -5.47 6.86
CA LYS A 103 4.36 -4.03 6.51
C LYS A 103 3.50 -3.73 5.29
N GLY A 104 3.61 -4.56 4.25
CA GLY A 104 2.80 -4.43 3.04
C GLY A 104 1.32 -4.63 3.32
N ASP A 105 0.98 -5.68 4.08
CA ASP A 105 -0.41 -5.98 4.45
C ASP A 105 -1.04 -4.82 5.24
N VAL A 106 -0.30 -4.29 6.22
CA VAL A 106 -0.80 -3.16 7.03
C VAL A 106 -0.93 -1.90 6.19
N PHE A 107 0.01 -1.64 5.28
CA PHE A 107 -0.10 -0.49 4.38
C PHE A 107 -1.40 -0.55 3.59
N GLU A 108 -1.70 -1.71 2.99
CA GLU A 108 -2.96 -1.90 2.26
C GLU A 108 -4.17 -1.74 3.18
N ALA A 109 -4.11 -2.27 4.40
CA ALA A 109 -5.20 -2.13 5.37
C ALA A 109 -5.43 -0.67 5.77
N ILE A 110 -4.36 0.10 5.93
CA ILE A 110 -4.45 1.54 6.21
C ILE A 110 -5.18 2.25 5.06
N ILE A 111 -4.85 1.90 3.81
CA ILE A 111 -5.54 2.45 2.64
C ILE A 111 -7.04 2.14 2.70
N GLY A 112 -7.40 0.90 3.05
CA GLY A 112 -8.81 0.53 3.22
C GLY A 112 -9.50 1.35 4.30
N ALA A 113 -8.85 1.57 5.44
CA ALA A 113 -9.38 2.36 6.53
C ALA A 113 -9.56 3.84 6.14
N ILE A 114 -8.59 4.41 5.44
CA ILE A 114 -8.66 5.80 4.96
C ILE A 114 -9.83 5.95 3.98
N TYR A 115 -10.00 4.99 3.07
CA TYR A 115 -11.11 5.02 2.13
C TYR A 115 -12.46 5.03 2.84
N LEU A 116 -12.63 4.17 3.83
CA LEU A 116 -13.90 4.11 4.57
C LEU A 116 -14.17 5.38 5.39
N GLU A 117 -13.12 6.06 5.84
CA GLU A 117 -13.26 7.30 6.61
C GLU A 117 -13.43 8.53 5.72
N LYS A 118 -12.68 8.63 4.63
CA LYS A 118 -12.55 9.86 3.84
C LYS A 118 -13.06 9.77 2.40
N GLY A 119 -13.30 8.57 1.89
CA GLY A 119 -13.76 8.39 0.51
C GLY A 119 -12.62 8.34 -0.52
N ILE A 120 -13.02 8.20 -1.79
CA ILE A 120 -12.09 7.87 -2.87
C ILE A 120 -11.15 9.03 -3.25
N ASP A 121 -11.62 10.26 -3.24
CA ASP A 121 -10.80 11.40 -3.69
C ASP A 121 -9.65 11.66 -2.72
N PHE A 122 -9.93 11.64 -1.43
CA PHE A 122 -8.88 11.77 -0.41
C PHE A 122 -7.88 10.62 -0.51
N THR A 123 -8.38 9.40 -0.66
CA THR A 123 -7.53 8.20 -0.76
C THR A 123 -6.65 8.26 -2.00
N ARG A 124 -7.17 8.73 -3.13
CA ARG A 124 -6.40 8.94 -4.36
C ARG A 124 -5.20 9.85 -4.11
N ASN A 125 -5.43 10.99 -3.50
CA ASN A 125 -4.36 11.94 -3.21
C ASN A 125 -3.34 11.39 -2.22
N PHE A 126 -3.81 10.65 -1.22
CA PHE A 126 -2.94 9.99 -0.25
C PHE A 126 -2.01 8.99 -0.95
N ILE A 127 -2.55 8.16 -1.83
CA ILE A 127 -1.78 7.16 -2.57
C ILE A 127 -0.78 7.83 -3.51
N ILE A 128 -1.19 8.84 -4.25
CA ILE A 128 -0.29 9.57 -5.16
C ILE A 128 0.92 10.10 -4.39
N GLU A 129 0.67 10.71 -3.25
CA GLU A 129 1.73 11.28 -2.42
C GLU A 129 2.61 10.18 -1.79
N LYS A 130 1.99 9.21 -1.11
CA LYS A 130 2.75 8.24 -0.31
C LYS A 130 3.50 7.20 -1.16
N LEU A 131 3.01 6.92 -2.35
CA LEU A 131 3.71 6.05 -3.29
C LEU A 131 4.64 6.83 -4.23
N ASN A 132 4.66 8.16 -4.13
CA ASN A 132 5.47 9.01 -4.99
C ASN A 132 5.18 8.74 -6.48
N LEU A 133 3.90 8.63 -6.83
CA LEU A 133 3.49 8.30 -8.20
C LEU A 133 3.86 9.37 -9.22
N GLU A 134 3.98 10.63 -8.80
CA GLU A 134 4.37 11.73 -9.70
C GLU A 134 5.73 11.49 -10.35
N ASN A 135 6.59 10.71 -9.71
CA ASN A 135 7.93 10.39 -10.21
C ASN A 135 8.02 8.99 -10.80
N PHE A 136 6.91 8.44 -11.32
CA PHE A 136 6.89 7.08 -11.83
C PHE A 136 7.88 6.84 -12.97
N GLU A 137 8.20 7.86 -13.74
CA GLU A 137 9.16 7.75 -14.86
C GLU A 137 10.58 7.46 -14.36
N ASN A 138 10.91 7.87 -13.13
CA ASN A 138 12.21 7.63 -12.53
C ASN A 138 12.40 6.18 -12.05
N VAL A 139 11.34 5.38 -12.08
CA VAL A 139 11.40 3.95 -11.77
C VAL A 139 12.07 3.17 -12.90
N GLU A 140 12.25 3.77 -14.08
CA GLU A 140 12.95 3.18 -15.20
C GLU A 140 14.46 3.08 -14.91
N ASN A 141 14.80 2.02 -14.23
CA ASN A 141 16.18 1.66 -13.93
C ASN A 141 16.36 0.18 -14.29
N ASP A 142 17.50 -0.36 -13.96
CA ASP A 142 17.83 -1.75 -14.28
C ASP A 142 16.83 -2.73 -13.68
N ASN A 143 16.27 -2.42 -12.49
CA ASN A 143 15.26 -3.27 -11.86
C ASN A 143 13.96 -3.32 -12.65
N TYR A 144 13.47 -2.18 -13.11
CA TYR A 144 12.27 -2.12 -13.93
C TYR A 144 12.44 -2.92 -15.23
N LYS A 145 13.57 -2.77 -15.89
CA LYS A 145 13.88 -3.52 -17.12
C LYS A 145 13.95 -5.01 -16.85
N SER A 146 14.52 -5.42 -15.73
CA SER A 146 14.59 -6.83 -15.35
C SER A 146 13.19 -7.40 -15.08
N GLU A 147 12.33 -6.67 -14.36
CA GLU A 147 10.95 -7.06 -14.10
C GLU A 147 10.17 -7.24 -15.41
N LEU A 148 10.34 -6.32 -16.35
CA LEU A 148 9.70 -6.41 -17.66
C LEU A 148 10.14 -7.68 -18.41
N GLN A 149 11.43 -7.98 -18.42
CA GLN A 149 11.95 -9.19 -19.04
C GLN A 149 11.37 -10.45 -18.41
N GLU A 150 11.34 -10.52 -17.10
CA GLU A 150 10.77 -11.66 -16.38
C GLU A 150 9.30 -11.86 -16.71
N LEU A 151 8.52 -10.79 -16.75
CA LEU A 151 7.10 -10.82 -17.07
C LEU A 151 6.87 -11.33 -18.50
N VAL A 152 7.64 -10.82 -19.45
CA VAL A 152 7.55 -11.25 -20.86
C VAL A 152 7.92 -12.72 -20.99
N GLN A 153 9.00 -13.16 -20.35
CA GLN A 153 9.41 -14.58 -20.40
C GLN A 153 8.36 -15.50 -19.80
N ALA A 154 7.75 -15.10 -18.69
CA ALA A 154 6.70 -15.89 -18.05
C ALA A 154 5.47 -16.06 -18.95
N ASN A 155 5.13 -15.05 -19.74
CA ASN A 155 3.96 -15.09 -20.62
C ASN A 155 4.19 -15.83 -21.94
N PHE A 156 5.44 -16.04 -22.33
CA PHE A 156 5.79 -16.65 -23.61
C PHE A 156 6.50 -18.01 -23.49
N LYS A 157 6.50 -18.60 -22.31
CA LYS A 157 7.02 -19.95 -22.09
C LYS A 157 5.99 -21.02 -22.37
#